data_cf81aa1787029893be5b752d91240d60
#
_entry.id   cf81aa1787029893be5b752d91240d60
#
_cell.length_a   1.000
_cell.length_b   1.000
_cell.length_c   1.000
_cell.angle_alpha   90.00
_cell.angle_beta   90.00
_cell.angle_gamma   90.00
#
_symmetry.space_group_name_H-M   'P 1'
#
loop_
_entity.id
_entity.type
_entity.pdbx_description
1 polymer ?
#
loop_
_entity_poly.entity_id
_entity_poly.type
_entity_poly.pdbx_seq_one_letter_code
_entity_poly.pdbx_strand_id
1 'polypeptide(L)'
;MPKPPNSSKSNKKPKAKPKSRFPVKAFLGAIIVLLVILLSIVGISLFKNYPVEGKKQLLVISSGDTYSRFIDRLAKENKVNFPIILKLYQKYMIHDSMKAGVYEVTHGMSVRQVLDMLSNAENAQMNRILVIEGTTFKQLVQNLKKDPNVSKTILDLPQDQFLKELDIPYSHPEGLFAPDTYFFAKGETDKKILTDLYRRQMKSLDEAWANKAANLPYKDKYEALIMASIIEKETSLDSELQQVSGVFVRRLQIGMRLQTDPT
;
A
#
# COMPACT_ATOMS: atom_id res chain seq x y z
N MET A 1 -61.41 68.33 -65.83
CA MET A 1 -61.41 67.27 -64.79
C MET A 1 -60.06 66.56 -64.84
N PRO A 2 -59.20 66.65 -63.85
CA PRO A 2 -57.89 66.02 -63.87
C PRO A 2 -57.95 64.63 -63.23
N LYS A 3 -57.22 63.67 -63.85
CA LYS A 3 -57.00 62.32 -63.41
C LYS A 3 -56.11 62.27 -62.14
N PRO A 4 -56.34 61.32 -61.20
CA PRO A 4 -55.47 61.18 -60.05
C PRO A 4 -54.21 60.42 -60.39
N PRO A 5 -53.12 60.58 -59.62
CA PRO A 5 -51.84 59.96 -59.89
C PRO A 5 -51.80 58.49 -59.31
N ASN A 6 -51.28 57.64 -60.13
CA ASN A 6 -51.06 56.20 -59.83
C ASN A 6 -49.83 56.04 -58.93
N SER A 7 -50.02 55.63 -57.63
CA SER A 7 -48.92 55.35 -56.72
C SER A 7 -48.55 53.85 -56.76
N SER A 8 -47.51 53.59 -57.52
CA SER A 8 -46.91 52.26 -57.54
C SER A 8 -46.14 51.97 -56.22
N LYS A 9 -46.71 51.17 -55.32
CA LYS A 9 -46.01 50.68 -54.15
C LYS A 9 -45.02 49.61 -54.58
N SER A 10 -43.70 49.95 -54.55
CA SER A 10 -42.60 49.00 -54.72
C SER A 10 -42.52 48.07 -53.54
N ASN A 11 -42.93 46.81 -53.74
CA ASN A 11 -42.85 45.75 -52.75
C ASN A 11 -41.42 45.19 -52.76
N LYS A 12 -40.49 45.77 -51.96
CA LYS A 12 -39.14 45.18 -51.71
C LYS A 12 -39.29 44.01 -50.80
N LYS A 13 -39.17 42.80 -51.34
CA LYS A 13 -39.01 41.56 -50.56
C LYS A 13 -37.78 41.63 -49.66
N PRO A 14 -37.85 41.25 -48.37
CA PRO A 14 -36.69 41.28 -47.49
C PRO A 14 -35.63 40.27 -48.00
N LYS A 15 -34.41 40.74 -48.19
CA LYS A 15 -33.25 39.88 -48.51
C LYS A 15 -33.03 38.96 -47.38
N ALA A 16 -33.17 37.61 -47.62
CA ALA A 16 -32.82 36.56 -46.68
C ALA A 16 -31.34 36.70 -46.31
N LYS A 17 -31.04 36.76 -45.00
CA LYS A 17 -29.67 36.75 -44.49
C LYS A 17 -29.00 35.42 -44.92
N PRO A 18 -27.77 35.44 -45.42
CA PRO A 18 -27.06 34.24 -45.78
C PRO A 18 -26.91 33.37 -44.53
N LYS A 19 -27.44 32.15 -44.53
CA LYS A 19 -27.18 31.14 -43.52
C LYS A 19 -25.64 30.88 -43.52
N SER A 20 -24.94 31.25 -42.45
CA SER A 20 -23.53 30.95 -42.31
C SER A 20 -23.36 29.42 -42.35
N ARG A 21 -22.95 28.90 -43.49
CA ARG A 21 -22.50 27.50 -43.58
C ARG A 21 -21.22 27.44 -42.75
N PHE A 22 -21.31 26.89 -41.54
CA PHE A 22 -20.12 26.52 -40.77
C PHE A 22 -19.23 25.69 -41.70
N PRO A 23 -17.97 26.07 -41.91
CA PRO A 23 -17.11 25.34 -42.83
C PRO A 23 -16.73 24.00 -42.19
N VAL A 24 -17.47 22.93 -42.50
CA VAL A 24 -17.27 21.56 -41.97
C VAL A 24 -15.79 21.16 -42.06
N LYS A 25 -15.10 21.57 -43.14
CA LYS A 25 -13.66 21.32 -43.32
C LYS A 25 -12.79 21.98 -42.25
N ALA A 26 -13.13 23.24 -41.87
CA ALA A 26 -12.38 23.93 -40.81
C ALA A 26 -12.68 23.34 -39.44
N PHE A 27 -13.91 22.86 -39.18
CA PHE A 27 -14.29 22.17 -37.97
C PHE A 27 -13.56 20.82 -37.86
N LEU A 28 -13.51 20.04 -38.96
CA LEU A 28 -12.75 18.78 -39.01
C LEU A 28 -11.25 19.02 -38.79
N GLY A 29 -10.68 20.04 -39.39
CA GLY A 29 -9.29 20.44 -39.17
C GLY A 29 -8.99 20.79 -37.71
N ALA A 30 -9.88 21.56 -37.06
CA ALA A 30 -9.74 21.90 -35.66
C ALA A 30 -9.78 20.65 -34.74
N ILE A 31 -10.65 19.67 -35.04
CA ILE A 31 -10.70 18.38 -34.29
C ILE A 31 -9.40 17.63 -34.47
N ILE A 32 -8.85 17.53 -35.68
CA ILE A 32 -7.58 16.83 -35.94
C ILE A 32 -6.44 17.48 -35.15
N VAL A 33 -6.36 18.81 -35.16
CA VAL A 33 -5.35 19.55 -34.40
C VAL A 33 -5.49 19.30 -32.92
N LEU A 34 -6.71 19.32 -32.39
CA LEU A 34 -6.98 19.01 -30.98
C LEU A 34 -6.58 17.58 -30.60
N LEU A 35 -6.87 16.61 -31.46
CA LEU A 35 -6.44 15.21 -31.27
C LEU A 35 -4.93 15.08 -31.27
N VAL A 36 -4.22 15.77 -32.18
CA VAL A 36 -2.75 15.75 -32.21
C VAL A 36 -2.16 16.35 -30.94
N ILE A 37 -2.71 17.46 -30.47
CA ILE A 37 -2.30 18.08 -29.20
C ILE A 37 -2.53 17.11 -28.04
N LEU A 38 -3.71 16.48 -27.95
CA LEU A 38 -4.03 15.52 -26.89
C LEU A 38 -3.07 14.32 -26.90
N LEU A 39 -2.82 13.72 -28.07
CA LEU A 39 -1.89 12.62 -28.23
C LEU A 39 -0.45 13.02 -27.86
N SER A 40 -0.05 14.26 -28.21
CA SER A 40 1.26 14.80 -27.82
C SER A 40 1.39 14.93 -26.30
N ILE A 41 0.36 15.43 -25.63
CA ILE A 41 0.33 15.56 -24.16
C ILE A 41 0.42 14.18 -23.49
N VAL A 42 -0.34 13.19 -23.99
CA VAL A 42 -0.28 11.80 -23.51
C VAL A 42 1.12 11.21 -23.73
N GLY A 43 1.66 11.40 -24.93
CA GLY A 43 3.02 10.94 -25.27
C GLY A 43 4.09 11.53 -24.34
N ILE A 44 4.09 12.84 -24.15
CA ILE A 44 5.02 13.51 -23.23
C ILE A 44 4.85 13.00 -21.79
N SER A 45 3.62 12.79 -21.34
CA SER A 45 3.37 12.34 -19.96
C SER A 45 3.90 10.94 -19.68
N LEU A 46 3.75 10.01 -20.64
CA LEU A 46 4.08 8.59 -20.45
C LEU A 46 5.53 8.26 -20.86
N PHE A 47 6.01 8.86 -21.97
CA PHE A 47 7.28 8.49 -22.55
C PHE A 47 8.44 9.44 -22.22
N LYS A 48 8.17 10.53 -21.47
CA LYS A 48 9.25 11.33 -20.90
C LYS A 48 10.08 10.49 -19.95
N ASN A 49 11.39 10.64 -20.02
CA ASN A 49 12.30 9.96 -19.09
C ASN A 49 12.00 10.36 -17.65
N TYR A 50 11.94 9.36 -16.78
CA TYR A 50 11.86 9.58 -15.34
C TYR A 50 13.14 10.27 -14.87
N PRO A 51 13.06 11.36 -14.09
CA PRO A 51 14.25 12.06 -13.62
C PRO A 51 14.96 11.23 -12.56
N VAL A 52 16.16 10.77 -12.91
CA VAL A 52 17.06 9.98 -12.06
C VAL A 52 18.31 10.81 -11.78
N GLU A 53 18.70 10.89 -10.52
CA GLU A 53 19.97 11.51 -10.12
C GLU A 53 21.10 10.49 -10.33
N GLY A 54 21.94 10.72 -11.34
CA GLY A 54 23.03 9.81 -11.72
C GLY A 54 22.61 8.67 -12.66
N LYS A 55 23.36 7.56 -12.65
CA LYS A 55 23.10 6.41 -13.53
C LYS A 55 21.94 5.54 -13.06
N LYS A 56 21.71 5.47 -11.75
CA LYS A 56 20.72 4.63 -11.08
C LYS A 56 20.22 5.33 -9.83
N GLN A 57 18.94 5.16 -9.53
CA GLN A 57 18.29 5.63 -8.31
C GLN A 57 17.44 4.52 -7.72
N LEU A 58 17.49 4.35 -6.39
CA LEU A 58 16.60 3.44 -5.68
C LEU A 58 15.30 4.17 -5.33
N LEU A 59 14.20 3.58 -5.76
CA LEU A 59 12.85 4.04 -5.47
C LEU A 59 12.24 3.12 -4.41
N VAL A 60 12.00 3.66 -3.22
CA VAL A 60 11.41 2.92 -2.09
C VAL A 60 9.89 3.10 -2.11
N ILE A 61 9.18 1.98 -2.18
CA ILE A 61 7.73 1.92 -2.09
C ILE A 61 7.35 1.23 -0.78
N SER A 62 6.71 1.95 0.12
CA SER A 62 6.29 1.42 1.41
C SER A 62 4.99 0.62 1.31
N SER A 63 4.80 -0.32 2.24
CA SER A 63 3.52 -1.04 2.36
C SER A 63 2.38 -0.06 2.62
N GLY A 64 1.30 -0.17 1.83
CA GLY A 64 0.16 0.75 1.88
C GLY A 64 0.28 1.99 0.98
N ASP A 65 1.39 2.18 0.27
CA ASP A 65 1.47 3.19 -0.78
C ASP A 65 0.52 2.83 -1.94
N THR A 66 -0.04 3.86 -2.57
CA THR A 66 -0.92 3.70 -3.73
C THR A 66 -0.38 4.49 -4.91
N TYR A 67 -0.67 4.05 -6.13
CA TYR A 67 -0.30 4.80 -7.34
C TYR A 67 -0.76 6.26 -7.30
N SER A 68 -1.96 6.53 -6.81
CA SER A 68 -2.46 7.90 -6.73
C SER A 68 -1.58 8.78 -5.85
N ARG A 69 -1.25 8.32 -4.62
CA ARG A 69 -0.36 9.06 -3.70
C ARG A 69 1.05 9.19 -4.25
N PHE A 70 1.56 8.14 -4.89
CA PHE A 70 2.86 8.16 -5.52
C PHE A 70 2.94 9.19 -6.65
N ILE A 71 1.97 9.20 -7.58
CA ILE A 71 1.89 10.17 -8.67
C ILE A 71 1.74 11.60 -8.14
N ASP A 72 0.93 11.81 -7.09
CA ASP A 72 0.76 13.13 -6.46
C ASP A 72 2.07 13.63 -5.82
N ARG A 73 2.85 12.73 -5.20
CA ARG A 73 4.19 13.04 -4.68
C ARG A 73 5.14 13.48 -5.79
N LEU A 74 5.20 12.69 -6.88
CA LEU A 74 6.03 13.04 -8.03
C LEU A 74 5.63 14.38 -8.67
N ALA A 75 4.34 14.68 -8.72
CA ALA A 75 3.85 15.98 -9.24
C ALA A 75 4.26 17.14 -8.32
N LYS A 76 4.17 16.99 -7.00
CA LYS A 76 4.64 17.98 -6.02
C LYS A 76 6.15 18.25 -6.12
N GLU A 77 6.93 17.22 -6.45
CA GLU A 77 8.38 17.30 -6.66
C GLU A 77 8.75 17.77 -8.08
N ASN A 78 7.79 18.15 -8.92
CA ASN A 78 7.97 18.53 -10.34
C ASN A 78 8.67 17.47 -11.20
N LYS A 79 8.60 16.20 -10.78
CA LYS A 79 9.21 15.06 -11.49
C LYS A 79 8.40 14.58 -12.68
N VAL A 80 7.09 14.81 -12.67
CA VAL A 80 6.16 14.39 -13.72
C VAL A 80 5.25 15.54 -14.18
N ASN A 81 4.88 15.49 -15.46
CA ASN A 81 3.92 16.42 -16.05
C ASN A 81 2.54 15.74 -16.14
N PHE A 82 1.48 16.54 -16.05
CA PHE A 82 0.09 16.09 -16.23
C PHE A 82 -0.29 14.83 -15.42
N PRO A 83 -0.27 14.90 -14.07
CA PRO A 83 -0.52 13.74 -13.19
C PRO A 83 -1.87 13.05 -13.44
N ILE A 84 -2.86 13.78 -13.94
CA ILE A 84 -4.17 13.23 -14.32
C ILE A 84 -4.04 12.13 -15.38
N ILE A 85 -3.17 12.33 -16.39
CA ILE A 85 -2.94 11.35 -17.46
C ILE A 85 -2.31 10.08 -16.89
N LEU A 86 -1.34 10.23 -15.99
CA LEU A 86 -0.69 9.10 -15.33
C LEU A 86 -1.68 8.32 -14.46
N LYS A 87 -2.59 8.99 -13.75
CA LYS A 87 -3.66 8.34 -12.98
C LYS A 87 -4.66 7.62 -13.88
N LEU A 88 -5.01 8.19 -15.04
CA LEU A 88 -5.86 7.50 -16.02
C LEU A 88 -5.15 6.29 -16.61
N TYR A 89 -3.87 6.41 -16.98
CA TYR A 89 -3.07 5.30 -17.44
C TYR A 89 -3.05 4.17 -16.41
N GLN A 90 -2.74 4.46 -15.16
CA GLN A 90 -2.77 3.48 -14.08
C GLN A 90 -4.15 2.81 -13.95
N LYS A 91 -5.22 3.60 -13.92
CA LYS A 91 -6.58 3.07 -13.72
C LYS A 91 -7.03 2.10 -14.82
N TYR A 92 -6.64 2.35 -16.08
CA TYR A 92 -7.13 1.57 -17.24
C TYR A 92 -6.13 0.56 -17.77
N MET A 93 -4.83 0.72 -17.51
CA MET A 93 -3.79 -0.13 -18.07
C MET A 93 -3.06 -0.98 -17.02
N ILE A 94 -2.98 -0.53 -15.76
CA ILE A 94 -2.33 -1.28 -14.69
C ILE A 94 -3.44 -1.84 -13.79
N HIS A 95 -3.68 -3.16 -13.89
CA HIS A 95 -4.74 -3.81 -13.11
C HIS A 95 -4.30 -4.20 -11.71
N ASP A 96 -3.00 -4.39 -11.51
CA ASP A 96 -2.43 -4.79 -10.23
C ASP A 96 -2.19 -3.60 -9.29
N SER A 97 -2.25 -3.89 -8.00
CA SER A 97 -1.83 -2.92 -6.98
C SER A 97 -0.33 -2.70 -7.01
N MET A 98 0.10 -1.50 -6.63
CA MET A 98 1.52 -1.20 -6.44
C MET A 98 2.10 -2.10 -5.34
N LYS A 99 3.22 -2.74 -5.64
CA LYS A 99 3.89 -3.66 -4.70
C LYS A 99 4.93 -2.89 -3.90
N ALA A 100 4.94 -3.12 -2.58
CA ALA A 100 5.97 -2.56 -1.71
C ALA A 100 7.33 -3.19 -2.03
N GLY A 101 8.40 -2.40 -1.94
CA GLY A 101 9.76 -2.87 -2.19
C GLY A 101 10.72 -1.76 -2.61
N VAL A 102 11.95 -2.13 -2.91
CA VAL A 102 12.95 -1.23 -3.47
C VAL A 102 13.13 -1.55 -4.95
N TYR A 103 12.89 -0.56 -5.78
CA TYR A 103 13.00 -0.68 -7.22
C TYR A 103 14.19 0.11 -7.73
N GLU A 104 15.02 -0.50 -8.57
CA GLU A 104 16.12 0.19 -9.20
C GLU A 104 15.63 0.86 -10.48
N VAL A 105 15.59 2.19 -10.47
CA VAL A 105 15.26 2.99 -11.65
C VAL A 105 16.56 3.46 -12.29
N THR A 106 16.75 3.12 -13.57
CA THR A 106 17.93 3.50 -14.33
C THR A 106 17.66 4.72 -15.22
N HIS A 107 18.73 5.46 -15.52
CA HIS A 107 18.65 6.58 -16.46
C HIS A 107 18.10 6.10 -17.82
N GLY A 108 17.15 6.85 -18.38
CA GLY A 108 16.49 6.54 -19.65
C GLY A 108 15.18 5.77 -19.54
N MET A 109 14.84 5.23 -18.37
CA MET A 109 13.50 4.66 -18.15
C MET A 109 12.43 5.74 -18.26
N SER A 110 11.37 5.47 -19.02
CA SER A 110 10.21 6.35 -19.11
C SER A 110 9.35 6.28 -17.86
N VAL A 111 8.56 7.33 -17.61
CA VAL A 111 7.59 7.35 -16.49
C VAL A 111 6.65 6.14 -16.58
N ARG A 112 6.19 5.77 -17.78
CA ARG A 112 5.37 4.57 -18.00
C ARG A 112 6.09 3.31 -17.51
N GLN A 113 7.34 3.10 -17.94
CA GLN A 113 8.11 1.90 -17.53
C GLN A 113 8.28 1.82 -16.01
N VAL A 114 8.50 2.97 -15.35
CA VAL A 114 8.57 3.01 -13.88
C VAL A 114 7.22 2.61 -13.27
N LEU A 115 6.10 3.14 -13.75
CA LEU A 115 4.78 2.78 -13.22
C LEU A 115 4.46 1.28 -13.44
N ASP A 116 4.75 0.75 -14.64
CA ASP A 116 4.53 -0.67 -14.97
C ASP A 116 5.39 -1.59 -14.09
N MET A 117 6.65 -1.19 -13.83
CA MET A 117 7.57 -1.95 -12.98
C MET A 117 7.05 -2.09 -11.54
N LEU A 118 6.37 -1.08 -11.00
CA LEU A 118 5.86 -1.09 -9.63
C LEU A 118 4.67 -2.05 -9.42
N SER A 119 4.06 -2.58 -10.47
CA SER A 119 3.00 -3.58 -10.39
C SER A 119 3.52 -4.99 -10.16
N ASN A 120 4.78 -5.27 -10.52
CA ASN A 120 5.38 -6.60 -10.41
C ASN A 120 6.39 -6.66 -9.27
N ALA A 121 6.08 -7.51 -8.26
CA ALA A 121 6.94 -7.73 -7.10
C ALA A 121 8.31 -8.35 -7.46
N GLU A 122 8.43 -9.07 -8.58
CA GLU A 122 9.71 -9.63 -9.04
C GLU A 122 10.75 -8.57 -9.36
N ASN A 123 10.31 -7.37 -9.73
CA ASN A 123 11.19 -6.22 -9.96
C ASN A 123 11.64 -5.54 -8.67
N ALA A 124 11.06 -5.91 -7.53
CA ALA A 124 11.39 -5.32 -6.25
C ALA A 124 12.57 -6.05 -5.58
N GLN A 125 13.59 -5.30 -5.20
CA GLN A 125 14.61 -5.81 -4.29
C GLN A 125 14.04 -5.80 -2.87
N MET A 126 13.54 -6.94 -2.41
CA MET A 126 12.99 -7.07 -1.06
C MET A 126 13.95 -7.84 -0.15
N ASN A 127 14.16 -7.31 1.03
CA ASN A 127 14.76 -8.03 2.13
C ASN A 127 13.66 -8.79 2.89
N ARG A 128 14.04 -9.85 3.60
CA ARG A 128 13.09 -10.63 4.41
C ARG A 128 13.63 -10.85 5.80
N ILE A 129 12.75 -10.79 6.78
CA ILE A 129 12.97 -11.29 8.13
C ILE A 129 12.01 -12.46 8.33
N LEU A 130 12.54 -13.57 8.77
CA LEU A 130 11.76 -14.73 9.21
C LEU A 130 11.65 -14.68 10.73
N VAL A 131 10.44 -14.60 11.23
CA VAL A 131 10.11 -14.77 12.64
C VAL A 131 9.43 -16.12 12.77
N ILE A 132 10.14 -17.08 13.35
CA ILE A 132 9.65 -18.44 13.53
C ILE A 132 8.78 -18.47 14.80
N GLU A 133 7.79 -19.34 14.84
CA GLU A 133 6.98 -19.63 16.03
C GLU A 133 7.89 -19.93 17.23
N GLY A 134 7.49 -19.49 18.41
CA GLY A 134 8.31 -19.63 19.63
C GLY A 134 9.56 -18.74 19.70
N THR A 135 9.79 -17.84 18.71
CA THR A 135 10.87 -16.83 18.80
C THR A 135 10.58 -15.84 19.91
N THR A 136 11.52 -15.66 20.85
CA THR A 136 11.37 -14.67 21.91
C THR A 136 11.56 -13.25 21.39
N PHE A 137 10.98 -12.26 22.08
CA PHE A 137 11.17 -10.86 21.75
C PHE A 137 12.66 -10.46 21.71
N LYS A 138 13.46 -10.96 22.66
CA LYS A 138 14.90 -10.74 22.69
C LYS A 138 15.60 -11.22 21.42
N GLN A 139 15.23 -12.42 20.93
CA GLN A 139 15.79 -12.97 19.69
C GLN A 139 15.36 -12.15 18.47
N LEU A 140 14.09 -11.74 18.41
CA LEU A 140 13.59 -10.85 17.35
C LEU A 140 14.38 -9.54 17.29
N VAL A 141 14.56 -8.85 18.42
CA VAL A 141 15.37 -7.62 18.53
C VAL A 141 16.82 -7.87 18.07
N GLN A 142 17.42 -8.97 18.48
CA GLN A 142 18.78 -9.32 18.06
C GLN A 142 18.89 -9.53 16.54
N ASN A 143 17.90 -10.20 15.94
CA ASN A 143 17.87 -10.43 14.50
C ASN A 143 17.73 -9.11 13.74
N LEU A 144 16.83 -8.22 14.16
CA LEU A 144 16.68 -6.89 13.60
C LEU A 144 17.94 -6.04 13.74
N LYS A 145 18.61 -6.10 14.89
CA LYS A 145 19.89 -5.37 15.11
C LYS A 145 21.01 -5.84 14.20
N LYS A 146 21.07 -7.12 13.90
CA LYS A 146 22.09 -7.72 13.02
C LYS A 146 21.84 -7.48 11.54
N ASP A 147 20.61 -7.20 11.13
CA ASP A 147 20.30 -7.00 9.72
C ASP A 147 20.82 -5.62 9.24
N PRO A 148 21.74 -5.58 8.25
CA PRO A 148 22.29 -4.33 7.73
C PRO A 148 21.28 -3.54 6.89
N ASN A 149 20.18 -4.15 6.47
CA ASN A 149 19.16 -3.52 5.66
C ASN A 149 18.05 -2.84 6.48
N VAL A 150 18.06 -3.02 7.80
CA VAL A 150 17.12 -2.38 8.74
C VAL A 150 17.72 -1.08 9.29
N SER A 151 16.96 0.00 9.21
CA SER A 151 17.30 1.27 9.87
C SER A 151 16.89 1.20 11.35
N LYS A 152 17.86 1.27 12.26
CA LYS A 152 17.65 1.17 13.72
C LYS A 152 17.22 2.52 14.27
N THR A 153 16.02 2.61 14.82
CA THR A 153 15.43 3.84 15.37
C THR A 153 14.95 3.68 16.81
N ILE A 154 14.41 2.52 17.17
CA ILE A 154 13.80 2.28 18.49
C ILE A 154 14.36 1.07 19.24
N LEU A 155 15.17 0.21 18.59
CA LEU A 155 15.65 -1.05 19.19
C LEU A 155 16.54 -0.88 20.42
N ASP A 156 17.11 0.30 20.63
CA ASP A 156 17.98 0.61 21.77
C ASP A 156 17.27 1.39 22.89
N LEU A 157 15.98 1.67 22.73
CA LEU A 157 15.18 2.35 23.75
C LEU A 157 14.90 1.44 24.96
N PRO A 158 14.76 2.01 26.17
CA PRO A 158 14.18 1.30 27.30
C PRO A 158 12.80 0.73 26.95
N GLN A 159 12.44 -0.40 27.58
CA GLN A 159 11.24 -1.16 27.22
C GLN A 159 9.94 -0.34 27.27
N ASP A 160 9.80 0.53 28.26
CA ASP A 160 8.63 1.41 28.42
C ASP A 160 8.51 2.43 27.28
N GLN A 161 9.62 3.03 26.88
CA GLN A 161 9.67 3.94 25.75
C GLN A 161 9.47 3.21 24.42
N PHE A 162 10.07 2.03 24.26
CA PHE A 162 9.89 1.17 23.10
C PHE A 162 8.41 0.83 22.87
N LEU A 163 7.71 0.38 23.94
CA LEU A 163 6.29 0.05 23.87
C LEU A 163 5.42 1.28 23.53
N LYS A 164 5.76 2.43 24.11
CA LYS A 164 5.08 3.71 23.82
C LYS A 164 5.26 4.15 22.36
N GLU A 165 6.48 4.00 21.80
CA GLU A 165 6.74 4.34 20.40
C GLU A 165 5.95 3.49 19.41
N LEU A 166 5.54 2.29 19.81
CA LEU A 166 4.73 1.37 19.01
C LEU A 166 3.23 1.44 19.35
N ASP A 167 2.80 2.34 20.24
CA ASP A 167 1.42 2.45 20.74
C ASP A 167 0.91 1.11 21.31
N ILE A 168 1.79 0.34 21.98
CA ILE A 168 1.46 -0.96 22.57
C ILE A 168 0.96 -0.78 24.01
N PRO A 169 -0.31 -1.14 24.33
CA PRO A 169 -0.90 -0.92 25.64
C PRO A 169 -0.54 -1.99 26.69
N TYR A 170 0.35 -2.93 26.34
CA TYR A 170 0.79 -4.01 27.23
C TYR A 170 2.10 -3.66 27.93
N SER A 171 2.33 -4.23 29.12
CA SER A 171 3.54 -3.98 29.92
C SER A 171 4.77 -4.77 29.42
N HIS A 172 4.56 -5.84 28.65
CA HIS A 172 5.62 -6.70 28.13
C HIS A 172 5.44 -6.92 26.63
N PRO A 173 6.55 -6.92 25.86
CA PRO A 173 6.51 -7.09 24.41
C PRO A 173 6.45 -8.56 23.96
N GLU A 174 6.60 -9.52 24.88
CA GLU A 174 6.65 -10.95 24.53
C GLU A 174 5.33 -11.44 23.93
N GLY A 175 5.40 -12.21 22.86
CA GLY A 175 4.23 -12.78 22.15
C GLY A 175 3.46 -11.79 21.27
N LEU A 176 3.82 -10.50 21.29
CA LEU A 176 3.04 -9.45 20.60
C LEU A 176 3.41 -9.24 19.11
N PHE A 177 4.39 -9.98 18.60
CA PHE A 177 4.86 -9.84 17.22
C PHE A 177 4.62 -11.15 16.45
N ALA A 178 3.85 -11.08 15.37
CA ALA A 178 3.44 -12.26 14.63
C ALA A 178 4.62 -13.06 14.08
N PRO A 179 4.64 -14.38 14.26
CA PRO A 179 5.55 -15.25 13.53
C PRO A 179 5.11 -15.30 12.07
N ASP A 180 6.00 -14.87 11.17
CA ASP A 180 5.75 -14.83 9.73
C ASP A 180 7.03 -14.50 8.96
N THR A 181 7.04 -14.74 7.66
CA THR A 181 8.03 -14.17 6.75
C THR A 181 7.65 -12.74 6.39
N TYR A 182 8.44 -11.79 6.86
CA TYR A 182 8.19 -10.38 6.65
C TYR A 182 9.11 -9.80 5.59
N PHE A 183 8.52 -9.24 4.53
CA PHE A 183 9.26 -8.58 3.46
C PHE A 183 9.28 -7.08 3.68
N PHE A 184 10.45 -6.47 3.52
CA PHE A 184 10.65 -5.04 3.74
C PHE A 184 11.66 -4.45 2.76
N ALA A 185 11.55 -3.14 2.52
CA ALA A 185 12.47 -2.40 1.69
C ALA A 185 13.81 -2.18 2.41
N LYS A 186 14.93 -2.19 1.67
CA LYS A 186 16.23 -1.83 2.24
C LYS A 186 16.17 -0.42 2.87
N GLY A 187 16.60 -0.30 4.12
CA GLY A 187 16.54 0.96 4.88
C GLY A 187 15.19 1.22 5.55
N GLU A 188 14.25 0.26 5.50
CA GLU A 188 13.02 0.34 6.30
C GLU A 188 13.34 0.42 7.79
N THR A 189 12.56 1.19 8.55
CA THR A 189 12.79 1.35 9.97
C THR A 189 12.31 0.15 10.77
N ASP A 190 13.05 -0.19 11.82
CA ASP A 190 12.66 -1.16 12.84
C ASP A 190 11.27 -0.86 13.43
N LYS A 191 10.98 0.41 13.69
CA LYS A 191 9.67 0.86 14.15
C LYS A 191 8.55 0.41 13.21
N LYS A 192 8.72 0.60 11.89
CA LYS A 192 7.70 0.22 10.92
C LYS A 192 7.54 -1.29 10.83
N ILE A 193 8.65 -2.03 10.77
CA ILE A 193 8.65 -3.49 10.72
C ILE A 193 7.91 -4.05 11.95
N LEU A 194 8.27 -3.59 13.15
CA LEU A 194 7.66 -4.03 14.40
C LEU A 194 6.18 -3.62 14.50
N THR A 195 5.81 -2.41 14.05
CA THR A 195 4.41 -1.99 13.99
C THR A 195 3.58 -2.92 13.12
N ASP A 196 4.11 -3.32 11.97
CA ASP A 196 3.39 -4.20 11.05
C ASP A 196 3.27 -5.65 11.60
N LEU A 197 4.32 -6.17 12.26
CA LEU A 197 4.28 -7.46 12.96
C LEU A 197 3.26 -7.43 14.10
N TYR A 198 3.26 -6.37 14.90
CA TYR A 198 2.29 -6.17 15.99
C TYR A 198 0.85 -6.13 15.47
N ARG A 199 0.58 -5.38 14.41
CA ARG A 199 -0.77 -5.31 13.81
C ARG A 199 -1.25 -6.66 13.30
N ARG A 200 -0.37 -7.45 12.67
CA ARG A 200 -0.69 -8.80 12.22
C ARG A 200 -1.04 -9.70 13.41
N GLN A 201 -0.23 -9.66 14.47
CA GLN A 201 -0.50 -10.44 15.69
C GLN A 201 -1.85 -10.06 16.31
N MET A 202 -2.13 -8.77 16.47
CA MET A 202 -3.39 -8.32 17.03
C MET A 202 -4.59 -8.72 16.17
N LYS A 203 -4.47 -8.61 14.86
CA LYS A 203 -5.53 -9.05 13.94
C LYS A 203 -5.80 -10.56 14.08
N SER A 204 -4.76 -11.39 14.04
CA SER A 204 -4.90 -12.84 14.20
C SER A 204 -5.50 -13.21 15.55
N LEU A 205 -5.05 -12.53 16.62
CA LEU A 205 -5.57 -12.74 17.97
C LEU A 205 -7.03 -12.31 18.11
N ASP A 206 -7.43 -11.20 17.51
CA ASP A 206 -8.82 -10.74 17.51
C ASP A 206 -9.74 -11.70 16.76
N GLU A 207 -9.30 -12.21 15.60
CA GLU A 207 -10.03 -13.20 14.82
C GLU A 207 -10.18 -14.52 15.58
N ALA A 208 -9.10 -15.01 16.21
CA ALA A 208 -9.13 -16.22 17.03
C ALA A 208 -10.04 -16.06 18.26
N TRP A 209 -9.96 -14.90 18.93
CA TRP A 209 -10.80 -14.59 20.08
C TRP A 209 -12.28 -14.48 19.74
N ALA A 210 -12.64 -13.90 18.60
CA ALA A 210 -14.03 -13.83 18.12
C ALA A 210 -14.62 -15.21 17.83
N ASN A 211 -13.78 -16.16 17.38
CA ASN A 211 -14.20 -17.53 17.03
C ASN A 211 -13.91 -18.56 18.11
N LYS A 212 -13.55 -18.11 19.33
CA LYS A 212 -13.21 -19.03 20.41
C LYS A 212 -14.39 -19.92 20.83
N ALA A 213 -14.07 -21.12 21.29
CA ALA A 213 -15.07 -22.00 21.89
C ALA A 213 -15.69 -21.37 23.17
N ALA A 214 -16.92 -21.78 23.48
CA ALA A 214 -17.55 -21.38 24.73
C ALA A 214 -16.84 -22.00 25.93
N ASN A 215 -16.94 -21.33 27.11
CA ASN A 215 -16.45 -21.82 28.40
C ASN A 215 -14.92 -22.05 28.49
N LEU A 216 -14.14 -21.29 27.73
CA LEU A 216 -12.68 -21.26 27.93
C LEU A 216 -12.36 -20.51 29.24
N PRO A 217 -11.32 -20.94 29.99
CA PRO A 217 -10.94 -20.38 31.28
C PRO A 217 -10.15 -19.07 31.19
N TYR A 218 -10.14 -18.42 30.03
CA TYR A 218 -9.40 -17.18 29.78
C TYR A 218 -10.32 -15.96 29.97
N LYS A 219 -9.85 -14.94 30.69
CA LYS A 219 -10.59 -13.69 30.93
C LYS A 219 -10.62 -12.80 29.70
N ASP A 220 -9.51 -12.76 28.96
CA ASP A 220 -9.33 -11.95 27.78
C ASP A 220 -8.43 -12.62 26.75
N LYS A 221 -8.28 -11.98 25.60
CA LYS A 221 -7.47 -12.48 24.49
C LYS A 221 -5.96 -12.58 24.82
N TYR A 222 -5.48 -11.75 25.74
CA TYR A 222 -4.06 -11.78 26.12
C TYR A 222 -3.76 -13.02 26.98
N GLU A 223 -4.63 -13.42 27.88
CA GLU A 223 -4.50 -14.70 28.59
C GLU A 223 -4.52 -15.91 27.64
N ALA A 224 -5.32 -15.83 26.56
CA ALA A 224 -5.31 -16.87 25.54
C ALA A 224 -3.96 -16.87 24.75
N LEU A 225 -3.37 -15.72 24.49
CA LEU A 225 -2.06 -15.60 23.86
C LEU A 225 -0.95 -16.17 24.76
N ILE A 226 -1.00 -15.92 26.08
CA ILE A 226 -0.07 -16.53 27.05
C ILE A 226 -0.18 -18.05 26.99
N MET A 227 -1.40 -18.60 27.00
CA MET A 227 -1.57 -20.05 26.89
C MET A 227 -1.05 -20.60 25.56
N ALA A 228 -1.28 -19.91 24.46
CA ALA A 228 -0.75 -20.30 23.15
C ALA A 228 0.80 -20.35 23.16
N SER A 229 1.47 -19.40 23.82
CA SER A 229 2.93 -19.41 23.94
C SER A 229 3.46 -20.58 24.77
N ILE A 230 2.70 -21.03 25.78
CA ILE A 230 3.04 -22.22 26.56
C ILE A 230 2.88 -23.49 25.71
N ILE A 231 1.75 -23.61 25.01
CA ILE A 231 1.47 -24.77 24.14
C ILE A 231 2.56 -24.90 23.04
N GLU A 232 2.94 -23.79 22.44
CA GLU A 232 4.01 -23.74 21.41
C GLU A 232 5.36 -24.24 21.92
N LYS A 233 5.64 -24.05 23.22
CA LYS A 233 6.88 -24.53 23.85
C LYS A 233 6.81 -26.00 24.31
N GLU A 234 5.62 -26.53 24.50
CA GLU A 234 5.42 -27.92 24.90
C GLU A 234 5.54 -28.90 23.73
N THR A 235 5.06 -28.53 22.55
CA THR A 235 5.12 -29.37 21.36
C THR A 235 5.30 -28.55 20.10
N SER A 236 6.13 -29.07 19.19
CA SER A 236 6.30 -28.54 17.84
C SER A 236 5.47 -29.30 16.79
N LEU A 237 4.65 -30.28 17.23
CA LEU A 237 3.83 -31.08 16.33
C LEU A 237 2.40 -30.57 16.26
N ASP A 238 1.99 -30.06 15.12
CA ASP A 238 0.64 -29.53 14.88
C ASP A 238 -0.46 -30.54 15.28
N SER A 239 -0.21 -31.83 15.09
CA SER A 239 -1.15 -32.89 15.43
C SER A 239 -1.40 -33.04 16.95
N GLU A 240 -0.50 -32.55 17.79
CA GLU A 240 -0.59 -32.63 19.25
C GLU A 240 -1.13 -31.36 19.89
N LEU A 241 -1.09 -30.20 19.20
CA LEU A 241 -1.49 -28.89 19.75
C LEU A 241 -2.87 -28.93 20.40
N GLN A 242 -3.84 -29.59 19.75
CA GLN A 242 -5.19 -29.70 20.27
C GLN A 242 -5.27 -30.50 21.56
N GLN A 243 -4.52 -31.57 21.67
CA GLN A 243 -4.50 -32.44 22.88
C GLN A 243 -3.82 -31.71 24.04
N VAL A 244 -2.66 -31.10 23.80
CA VAL A 244 -1.92 -30.31 24.79
C VAL A 244 -2.78 -29.16 25.30
N SER A 245 -3.41 -28.41 24.38
CA SER A 245 -4.35 -27.34 24.72
C SER A 245 -5.49 -27.83 25.60
N GLY A 246 -6.09 -28.98 25.24
CA GLY A 246 -7.19 -29.57 26.02
C GLY A 246 -6.78 -29.93 27.46
N VAL A 247 -5.56 -30.44 27.65
CA VAL A 247 -5.02 -30.74 28.99
C VAL A 247 -4.88 -29.45 29.82
N PHE A 248 -4.29 -28.38 29.27
CA PHE A 248 -4.11 -27.14 30.02
C PHE A 248 -5.44 -26.43 30.31
N VAL A 249 -6.35 -26.39 29.34
CA VAL A 249 -7.71 -25.85 29.56
C VAL A 249 -8.39 -26.61 30.72
N ARG A 250 -8.33 -27.93 30.71
CA ARG A 250 -8.93 -28.74 31.79
C ARG A 250 -8.27 -28.49 33.14
N ARG A 251 -6.94 -28.39 33.21
CA ARG A 251 -6.22 -28.07 34.45
C ARG A 251 -6.67 -26.72 35.02
N LEU A 252 -6.76 -25.67 34.17
CA LEU A 252 -7.25 -24.36 34.60
C LEU A 252 -8.69 -24.42 35.12
N GLN A 253 -9.60 -25.13 34.43
CA GLN A 253 -11.01 -25.27 34.84
C GLN A 253 -11.19 -25.90 36.20
N ILE A 254 -10.32 -26.84 36.61
CA ILE A 254 -10.37 -27.51 37.92
C ILE A 254 -9.42 -26.88 38.95
N GLY A 255 -8.78 -25.76 38.67
CA GLY A 255 -7.85 -25.07 39.56
C GLY A 255 -6.52 -25.81 39.78
N MET A 256 -6.14 -26.70 38.87
CA MET A 256 -4.89 -27.47 38.94
C MET A 256 -3.74 -26.65 38.33
N ARG A 257 -2.53 -26.79 38.89
CA ARG A 257 -1.32 -26.19 38.30
C ARG A 257 -1.04 -26.75 36.92
N LEU A 258 -0.53 -25.93 36.02
CA LEU A 258 -0.21 -26.36 34.63
C LEU A 258 0.90 -27.42 34.59
N GLN A 259 1.89 -27.32 35.50
CA GLN A 259 3.02 -28.28 35.58
C GLN A 259 3.73 -28.44 34.23
N THR A 260 4.06 -27.31 33.64
CA THR A 260 4.84 -27.19 32.40
C THR A 260 6.20 -26.61 32.75
N ASP A 261 7.19 -26.82 31.90
CA ASP A 261 8.46 -26.17 32.04
C ASP A 261 8.31 -24.65 31.92
N PRO A 262 9.07 -23.86 32.71
CA PRO A 262 8.97 -22.41 32.62
C PRO A 262 9.40 -21.93 31.22
N THR A 263 8.55 -21.16 30.60
CA THR A 263 8.78 -20.53 29.28
C THR A 263 9.30 -19.10 29.41
#